data_3d4da2800cfb3eb224c2424b89253eae
#
_entry.id   3d4da2800cfb3eb224c2424b89253eae
#
_cell.length_a   1.000
_cell.length_b   1.000
_cell.length_c   1.000
_cell.angle_alpha   90.00
_cell.angle_beta   90.00
_cell.angle_gamma   90.00
#
_symmetry.space_group_name_H-M   'P 1'
#
loop_
_entity.id
_entity.type
_entity.pdbx_description
1 polymer ?
#
loop_
_entity_poly.entity_id
_entity_poly.type
_entity_poly.pdbx_seq_one_letter_code
_entity_poly.pdbx_strand_id
1 'polypeptide(L)'
;MNTYQYDLVQRMSFVRWGGTDKELEAAKILQGEIEKFGGESRIEEFEIPAFELEKCSMKVVAPYEMEIETVPYGLSGQLPEGGIDLKFMYAQNGEPADYYGIDDLSDTVVMINEFNYDAYKLLCEKNAAAFIVLQGKWYQNSENWDFLERNLRDHFAENGKIPGFMIWAKDATELVRNHAEVLHLELREKEIKNVSRNVVADIKGTDDNGESIVITAHYDSVRIGTGSWDNATGSATIMYIYQHFLKNPPKRTLHFVWCGSEEQGLFGSKAYVAQHPDLVANEIKMCFNFDMCGTVLGPNSVFVTGGENLKAFAEQYNREIGKSVAIRHGVHSSDSAPFADKGVPSLGLSRGSKTADIHTRYDLMFPLSAEQLKKDGDWAVGFISRAANAVRLPVDPGMTDDMKKQLDKYFARDKVPFKK
;
A
#
# COMPACT_ATOMS: atom_id res chain seq x y z
N MET A 1 -27.59 17.10 7.02
CA MET A 1 -26.84 15.86 6.74
C MET A 1 -25.53 15.94 7.53
N ASN A 2 -25.06 14.87 8.18
CA ASN A 2 -23.77 14.90 8.86
C ASN A 2 -22.67 14.85 7.80
N THR A 3 -21.90 15.91 7.63
CA THR A 3 -20.81 16.07 6.64
C THR A 3 -19.44 15.83 7.26
N TYR A 4 -19.35 15.52 8.54
CA TYR A 4 -18.10 15.45 9.30
C TYR A 4 -16.99 14.65 8.62
N GLN A 5 -17.30 13.42 8.16
CA GLN A 5 -16.30 12.59 7.47
C GLN A 5 -15.82 13.26 6.18
N TYR A 6 -16.74 13.81 5.38
CA TYR A 6 -16.41 14.49 4.13
C TYR A 6 -15.55 15.73 4.37
N ASP A 7 -15.88 16.52 5.41
CA ASP A 7 -15.12 17.73 5.78
C ASP A 7 -13.70 17.35 6.28
N LEU A 8 -13.55 16.22 6.97
CA LEU A 8 -12.24 15.71 7.37
C LEU A 8 -11.42 15.22 6.16
N VAL A 9 -12.04 14.48 5.24
CA VAL A 9 -11.40 14.07 3.98
C VAL A 9 -10.92 15.31 3.23
N GLN A 10 -11.73 16.35 3.10
CA GLN A 10 -11.34 17.60 2.41
C GLN A 10 -10.10 18.24 3.04
N ARG A 11 -10.01 18.28 4.36
CA ARG A 11 -8.84 18.83 5.08
C ARG A 11 -7.58 17.96 4.93
N MET A 12 -7.76 16.67 4.67
CA MET A 12 -6.67 15.72 4.44
C MET A 12 -6.33 15.52 2.95
N SER A 13 -7.07 16.17 2.03
CA SER A 13 -6.85 16.04 0.59
C SER A 13 -5.66 16.88 0.10
N PHE A 14 -4.48 16.50 0.52
CA PHE A 14 -3.18 17.02 0.05
C PHE A 14 -2.15 15.89 0.04
N VAL A 15 -1.07 16.05 -0.73
CA VAL A 15 0.00 15.05 -0.77
C VAL A 15 0.63 14.94 0.62
N ARG A 16 0.59 13.75 1.20
CA ARG A 16 1.06 13.41 2.56
C ARG A 16 1.91 12.14 2.56
N TRP A 17 2.88 12.14 1.65
CA TRP A 17 3.81 11.03 1.48
C TRP A 17 4.52 10.67 2.77
N GLY A 18 4.61 9.38 3.07
CA GLY A 18 5.20 8.85 4.30
C GLY A 18 6.64 9.33 4.55
N GLY A 19 6.93 9.67 5.80
CA GLY A 19 8.25 10.18 6.24
C GLY A 19 8.49 11.66 5.92
N THR A 20 7.47 12.44 5.52
CA THR A 20 7.58 13.87 5.21
C THR A 20 6.92 14.75 6.27
N ASP A 21 7.20 16.07 6.22
CA ASP A 21 6.52 17.07 7.06
C ASP A 21 5.02 17.11 6.77
N LYS A 22 4.60 16.77 5.56
CA LYS A 22 3.18 16.73 5.17
C LYS A 22 2.47 15.54 5.78
N GLU A 23 3.12 14.40 5.92
CA GLU A 23 2.61 13.29 6.72
C GLU A 23 2.42 13.71 8.18
N LEU A 24 3.40 14.39 8.79
CA LEU A 24 3.29 14.91 10.15
C LEU A 24 2.15 15.94 10.30
N GLU A 25 1.92 16.78 9.29
CA GLU A 25 0.78 17.71 9.25
C GLU A 25 -0.56 16.94 9.30
N ALA A 26 -0.69 15.88 8.51
CA ALA A 26 -1.87 15.01 8.52
C ALA A 26 -2.06 14.30 9.86
N ALA A 27 -0.97 13.78 10.46
CA ALA A 27 -1.00 13.17 11.78
C ALA A 27 -1.51 14.16 12.84
N LYS A 28 -1.07 15.41 12.81
CA LYS A 28 -1.53 16.47 13.72
C LYS A 28 -3.00 16.84 13.50
N ILE A 29 -3.51 16.79 12.27
CA ILE A 29 -4.94 16.96 11.99
C ILE A 29 -5.74 15.86 12.70
N LEU A 30 -5.31 14.60 12.59
CA LEU A 30 -5.97 13.47 13.24
C LEU A 30 -5.93 13.58 14.76
N GLN A 31 -4.79 13.91 15.35
CA GLN A 31 -4.67 14.15 16.80
C GLN A 31 -5.62 15.27 17.26
N GLY A 32 -5.64 16.39 16.54
CA GLY A 32 -6.54 17.51 16.87
C GLY A 32 -8.03 17.13 16.78
N GLU A 33 -8.41 16.19 15.93
CA GLU A 33 -9.80 15.69 15.90
C GLU A 33 -10.11 14.80 17.11
N ILE A 34 -9.17 13.93 17.51
CA ILE A 34 -9.32 13.10 18.71
C ILE A 34 -9.48 13.97 19.96
N GLU A 35 -8.62 15.00 20.10
CA GLU A 35 -8.67 15.97 21.20
C GLU A 35 -9.99 16.75 21.24
N LYS A 36 -10.51 17.20 20.09
CA LYS A 36 -11.82 17.88 20.00
C LYS A 36 -12.97 17.02 20.51
N PHE A 37 -12.87 15.70 20.39
CA PHE A 37 -13.86 14.77 20.95
C PHE A 37 -13.65 14.48 22.42
N GLY A 38 -12.57 14.98 23.03
CA GLY A 38 -12.21 14.74 24.44
C GLY A 38 -11.48 13.41 24.65
N GLY A 39 -10.90 12.85 23.58
CA GLY A 39 -10.06 11.67 23.65
C GLY A 39 -8.59 11.99 23.77
N GLU A 40 -7.79 10.97 23.97
CA GLU A 40 -6.32 11.03 24.03
C GLU A 40 -5.73 10.23 22.87
N SER A 41 -4.62 10.70 22.36
CA SER A 41 -3.86 10.01 21.30
C SER A 41 -2.37 10.13 21.52
N ARG A 42 -1.62 9.24 20.88
CA ARG A 42 -0.16 9.29 20.85
C ARG A 42 0.35 9.11 19.42
N ILE A 43 1.52 9.63 19.15
CA ILE A 43 2.28 9.34 17.92
C ILE A 43 3.30 8.26 18.25
N GLU A 44 3.34 7.22 17.44
CA GLU A 44 4.33 6.16 17.49
C GLU A 44 5.21 6.25 16.24
N GLU A 45 6.48 6.63 16.43
CA GLU A 45 7.44 6.82 15.34
C GLU A 45 8.14 5.51 14.97
N PHE A 46 8.50 5.40 13.68
CA PHE A 46 9.27 4.29 13.14
C PHE A 46 10.10 4.75 11.92
N GLU A 47 11.23 4.06 11.69
CA GLU A 47 12.07 4.32 10.52
C GLU A 47 11.53 3.62 9.28
N ILE A 48 11.66 4.27 8.14
CA ILE A 48 11.37 3.73 6.81
C ILE A 48 12.55 3.94 5.86
N PRO A 49 12.81 3.02 4.93
CA PRO A 49 13.81 3.21 3.90
C PRO A 49 13.35 4.33 2.93
N ALA A 50 14.28 5.16 2.54
CA ALA A 50 14.08 6.24 1.59
C ALA A 50 15.38 6.53 0.82
N PHE A 51 15.32 7.40 -0.16
CA PHE A 51 16.51 7.86 -0.89
C PHE A 51 16.41 9.34 -1.26
N GLU A 52 17.56 9.97 -1.40
CA GLU A 52 17.73 11.28 -2.01
C GLU A 52 18.24 11.08 -3.43
N LEU A 53 17.49 11.52 -4.43
CA LEU A 53 17.89 11.42 -5.83
C LEU A 53 18.87 12.53 -6.17
N GLU A 54 20.10 12.16 -6.56
CA GLU A 54 21.12 13.09 -7.04
C GLU A 54 21.06 13.26 -8.55
N LYS A 55 20.89 12.15 -9.29
CA LYS A 55 20.82 12.15 -10.75
C LYS A 55 20.02 10.94 -11.25
N CYS A 56 19.19 11.17 -12.26
CA CYS A 56 18.57 10.11 -13.07
C CYS A 56 18.39 10.64 -14.49
N SER A 57 19.02 10.00 -15.49
CA SER A 57 18.85 10.36 -16.88
C SER A 57 19.07 9.16 -17.81
N MET A 58 18.44 9.20 -18.95
CA MET A 58 18.54 8.18 -19.99
C MET A 58 18.47 8.82 -21.37
N LYS A 59 19.36 8.41 -22.28
CA LYS A 59 19.31 8.79 -23.69
C LYS A 59 19.78 7.66 -24.59
N VAL A 60 19.23 7.58 -25.79
CA VAL A 60 19.78 6.75 -26.87
C VAL A 60 21.01 7.46 -27.44
N VAL A 61 22.12 6.74 -27.63
CA VAL A 61 23.35 7.25 -28.20
C VAL A 61 23.74 6.52 -29.51
N ALA A 62 23.12 5.38 -29.78
CA ALA A 62 23.29 4.67 -31.06
C ALA A 62 22.02 3.86 -31.36
N PRO A 63 21.61 3.76 -32.64
CA PRO A 63 22.21 4.38 -33.86
C PRO A 63 21.71 5.83 -34.11
N TYR A 64 20.96 6.38 -33.22
CA TYR A 64 20.41 7.75 -33.25
C TYR A 64 20.51 8.38 -31.86
N GLU A 65 20.28 9.68 -31.76
CA GLU A 65 20.19 10.38 -30.47
C GLU A 65 18.73 10.67 -30.11
N MET A 66 18.33 10.34 -28.86
CA MET A 66 17.00 10.65 -28.32
C MET A 66 17.05 10.70 -26.78
N GLU A 67 16.61 11.80 -26.20
CA GLU A 67 16.40 11.89 -24.75
C GLU A 67 15.14 11.13 -24.35
N ILE A 68 15.21 10.44 -23.22
CA ILE A 68 14.10 9.62 -22.68
C ILE A 68 13.70 10.15 -21.33
N GLU A 69 12.42 10.43 -21.18
CA GLU A 69 11.88 10.79 -19.88
C GLU A 69 11.89 9.56 -18.97
N THR A 70 12.60 9.67 -17.83
CA THR A 70 12.80 8.55 -16.92
C THR A 70 12.81 8.99 -15.46
N VAL A 71 12.42 8.07 -14.59
CA VAL A 71 12.59 8.18 -13.15
C VAL A 71 13.24 6.90 -12.60
N PRO A 72 13.90 6.95 -11.42
CA PRO A 72 14.52 5.76 -10.87
C PRO A 72 13.47 4.74 -10.42
N TYR A 73 13.84 3.48 -10.48
CA TYR A 73 13.28 2.46 -9.61
C TYR A 73 14.09 2.54 -8.30
N GLY A 74 13.55 3.24 -7.30
CA GLY A 74 14.31 3.65 -6.12
C GLY A 74 14.89 2.48 -5.32
N LEU A 75 15.95 2.72 -4.56
CA LEU A 75 16.67 1.74 -3.73
C LEU A 75 17.22 0.54 -4.51
N SER A 76 17.32 0.66 -5.83
CA SER A 76 17.72 -0.43 -6.73
C SER A 76 19.23 -0.50 -6.99
N GLY A 77 19.98 0.55 -6.69
CA GLY A 77 21.42 0.65 -6.88
C GLY A 77 21.83 1.88 -7.68
N GLN A 78 23.14 1.98 -7.97
CA GLN A 78 23.74 3.14 -8.63
C GLN A 78 24.60 2.72 -9.82
N LEU A 79 24.76 3.62 -10.77
CA LEU A 79 25.73 3.54 -11.85
C LEU A 79 26.98 4.36 -11.51
N PRO A 80 28.10 4.17 -12.25
CA PRO A 80 29.30 5.00 -12.10
C PRO A 80 29.00 6.49 -12.28
N GLU A 81 29.83 7.33 -11.66
CA GLU A 81 29.74 8.79 -11.84
C GLU A 81 29.98 9.15 -13.32
N GLY A 82 29.12 10.03 -13.86
CA GLY A 82 29.13 10.38 -15.29
C GLY A 82 28.39 9.38 -16.19
N GLY A 83 27.78 8.36 -15.60
CA GLY A 83 26.97 7.38 -16.35
C GLY A 83 27.78 6.32 -17.07
N ILE A 84 27.07 5.51 -17.83
CA ILE A 84 27.66 4.41 -18.62
C ILE A 84 26.83 4.16 -19.89
N ASP A 85 27.51 3.80 -20.95
CA ASP A 85 26.89 3.33 -22.19
C ASP A 85 26.68 1.82 -22.10
N LEU A 86 25.42 1.38 -22.23
CA LEU A 86 25.05 -0.04 -22.19
C LEU A 86 24.30 -0.45 -23.45
N LYS A 87 24.52 -1.68 -23.89
CA LYS A 87 23.70 -2.29 -24.93
C LYS A 87 22.26 -2.36 -24.48
N PHE A 88 21.33 -2.08 -25.39
CA PHE A 88 19.90 -2.17 -25.08
C PHE A 88 19.35 -3.52 -25.54
N MET A 89 18.61 -4.17 -24.64
CA MET A 89 17.88 -5.40 -24.91
C MET A 89 16.43 -5.30 -24.44
N TYR A 90 15.49 -5.65 -25.32
CA TYR A 90 14.10 -5.85 -24.94
C TYR A 90 13.81 -7.33 -24.73
N ALA A 91 13.55 -7.75 -23.51
CA ALA A 91 13.36 -9.13 -23.09
C ALA A 91 11.90 -9.45 -22.74
N GLN A 92 10.94 -8.84 -23.44
CA GLN A 92 9.52 -9.10 -23.30
C GLN A 92 9.07 -9.16 -21.82
N ASN A 93 8.72 -10.34 -21.32
CA ASN A 93 8.29 -10.54 -19.93
C ASN A 93 9.43 -10.95 -18.98
N GLY A 94 10.67 -11.08 -19.51
CA GLY A 94 11.82 -11.50 -18.69
C GLY A 94 11.78 -12.97 -18.30
N GLU A 95 11.20 -13.82 -19.14
CA GLU A 95 11.16 -15.26 -18.92
C GLU A 95 12.44 -15.95 -19.40
N PRO A 96 12.77 -17.18 -18.93
CA PRO A 96 13.99 -17.88 -19.36
C PRO A 96 14.16 -18.00 -20.86
N ALA A 97 13.06 -18.12 -21.61
CA ALA A 97 13.08 -18.22 -23.08
C ALA A 97 13.57 -16.95 -23.76
N ASP A 98 13.36 -15.77 -23.15
CA ASP A 98 13.80 -14.48 -23.68
C ASP A 98 15.34 -14.32 -23.67
N TYR A 99 16.02 -15.17 -22.90
CA TYR A 99 17.49 -15.15 -22.73
C TYR A 99 18.17 -16.40 -23.27
N TYR A 100 17.53 -17.13 -24.19
CA TYR A 100 18.12 -18.33 -24.74
C TYR A 100 19.46 -18.04 -25.47
N GLY A 101 20.53 -18.72 -25.05
CA GLY A 101 21.88 -18.51 -25.57
C GLY A 101 22.60 -17.27 -25.03
N ILE A 102 22.04 -16.59 -24.04
CA ILE A 102 22.65 -15.43 -23.36
C ILE A 102 22.97 -15.81 -21.92
N ASP A 103 24.26 -15.86 -21.60
CA ASP A 103 24.72 -16.26 -20.25
C ASP A 103 25.07 -15.05 -19.37
N ASP A 104 25.50 -13.94 -19.97
CA ASP A 104 25.95 -12.74 -19.27
C ASP A 104 25.39 -11.47 -19.91
N LEU A 105 24.92 -10.52 -19.06
CA LEU A 105 24.33 -9.24 -19.43
C LEU A 105 25.03 -8.06 -18.74
N SER A 106 26.30 -8.25 -18.35
CA SER A 106 27.06 -7.25 -17.57
C SER A 106 27.36 -5.95 -18.34
N ASP A 107 27.14 -5.93 -19.65
CA ASP A 107 27.24 -4.74 -20.50
C ASP A 107 25.88 -4.29 -21.07
N THR A 108 24.78 -4.80 -20.51
CA THR A 108 23.45 -4.67 -21.11
C THR A 108 22.44 -4.12 -20.11
N VAL A 109 21.65 -3.13 -20.55
CA VAL A 109 20.41 -2.74 -19.88
C VAL A 109 19.25 -3.50 -20.49
N VAL A 110 18.48 -4.16 -19.63
CA VAL A 110 17.37 -5.03 -20.06
C VAL A 110 16.03 -4.38 -19.77
N MET A 111 15.23 -4.18 -20.79
CA MET A 111 13.84 -3.70 -20.67
C MET A 111 12.88 -4.88 -20.62
N ILE A 112 11.98 -4.89 -19.61
CA ILE A 112 10.95 -5.91 -19.42
C ILE A 112 9.56 -5.28 -19.29
N ASN A 113 8.51 -5.98 -19.76
CA ASN A 113 7.12 -5.50 -19.68
C ASN A 113 6.58 -5.54 -18.25
N GLU A 114 6.88 -6.62 -17.53
CA GLU A 114 6.33 -6.88 -16.19
C GLU A 114 7.45 -7.11 -15.19
N PHE A 115 7.49 -6.26 -14.18
CA PHE A 115 8.42 -6.43 -13.07
C PHE A 115 7.82 -7.38 -12.02
N ASN A 116 8.39 -8.57 -11.94
CA ASN A 116 8.03 -9.57 -10.94
C ASN A 116 9.30 -10.23 -10.37
N TYR A 117 9.13 -11.00 -9.28
CA TYR A 117 10.26 -11.59 -8.57
C TYR A 117 11.11 -12.50 -9.44
N ASP A 118 10.49 -13.36 -10.24
CA ASP A 118 11.21 -14.36 -11.02
C ASP A 118 11.98 -13.71 -12.18
N ALA A 119 11.40 -12.70 -12.85
CA ALA A 119 12.10 -11.91 -13.86
C ALA A 119 13.30 -11.14 -13.27
N TYR A 120 13.11 -10.46 -12.10
CA TYR A 120 14.20 -9.74 -11.45
C TYR A 120 15.33 -10.68 -11.02
N LYS A 121 14.99 -11.82 -10.41
CA LYS A 121 15.95 -12.85 -10.02
C LYS A 121 16.79 -13.30 -11.22
N LEU A 122 16.15 -13.53 -12.37
CA LEU A 122 16.84 -13.94 -13.60
C LEU A 122 17.79 -12.85 -14.12
N LEU A 123 17.43 -11.57 -14.03
CA LEU A 123 18.33 -10.46 -14.34
C LEU A 123 19.59 -10.49 -13.44
N CYS A 124 19.39 -10.73 -12.13
CA CYS A 124 20.51 -10.88 -11.20
C CYS A 124 21.40 -12.10 -11.51
N GLU A 125 20.79 -13.24 -11.85
CA GLU A 125 21.50 -14.47 -12.24
C GLU A 125 22.37 -14.26 -13.48
N LYS A 126 21.90 -13.43 -14.43
CA LYS A 126 22.62 -13.11 -15.67
C LYS A 126 23.51 -11.87 -15.57
N ASN A 127 23.70 -11.30 -14.38
CA ASN A 127 24.51 -10.11 -14.12
C ASN A 127 24.09 -8.87 -14.93
N ALA A 128 22.80 -8.67 -15.21
CA ALA A 128 22.35 -7.50 -15.96
C ALA A 128 22.88 -6.20 -15.34
N ALA A 129 23.45 -5.30 -16.17
CA ALA A 129 24.06 -4.06 -15.71
C ALA A 129 23.01 -3.05 -15.20
N ALA A 130 21.83 -3.05 -15.81
CA ALA A 130 20.69 -2.23 -15.41
C ALA A 130 19.38 -2.86 -15.92
N PHE A 131 18.25 -2.39 -15.40
CA PHE A 131 16.94 -2.79 -15.93
C PHE A 131 16.02 -1.58 -16.17
N ILE A 132 15.08 -1.76 -17.08
CA ILE A 132 14.03 -0.77 -17.41
C ILE A 132 12.67 -1.44 -17.29
N VAL A 133 11.73 -0.75 -16.62
CA VAL A 133 10.33 -1.16 -16.47
C VAL A 133 9.42 -0.13 -17.14
N LEU A 134 8.40 -0.62 -17.83
CA LEU A 134 7.42 0.24 -18.49
C LEU A 134 6.37 0.74 -17.51
N GLN A 135 5.93 1.98 -17.71
CA GLN A 135 4.78 2.52 -17.01
C GLN A 135 3.77 3.15 -17.97
N GLY A 136 2.51 3.00 -17.61
CA GLY A 136 1.41 3.63 -18.33
C GLY A 136 1.06 2.95 -19.66
N LYS A 137 0.38 3.71 -20.51
CA LYS A 137 -0.04 3.33 -21.85
C LYS A 137 0.59 4.25 -22.88
N TRP A 138 0.63 3.84 -24.16
CA TRP A 138 1.29 4.57 -25.23
C TRP A 138 0.85 6.05 -25.40
N TYR A 139 -0.32 6.44 -24.89
CA TYR A 139 -0.85 7.81 -24.94
C TYR A 139 -0.66 8.59 -23.63
N GLN A 140 -0.03 7.99 -22.62
CA GLN A 140 0.28 8.63 -21.33
C GLN A 140 1.71 9.18 -21.35
N ASN A 141 1.88 10.35 -20.74
CA ASN A 141 3.13 11.06 -20.51
C ASN A 141 2.95 12.02 -19.32
N SER A 142 3.98 12.74 -18.92
CA SER A 142 3.95 13.66 -17.77
C SER A 142 2.99 14.85 -17.91
N GLU A 143 2.48 15.14 -19.11
CA GLU A 143 1.47 16.18 -19.27
C GLU A 143 0.10 15.71 -18.76
N ASN A 144 -0.21 14.43 -18.95
CA ASN A 144 -1.54 13.86 -18.65
C ASN A 144 -1.54 12.75 -17.60
N TRP A 145 -0.37 12.27 -17.16
CA TRP A 145 -0.22 11.23 -16.14
C TRP A 145 1.04 11.48 -15.31
N ASP A 146 1.30 10.65 -14.29
CA ASP A 146 2.47 10.75 -13.42
C ASP A 146 3.18 9.40 -13.31
N PHE A 147 4.50 9.43 -13.11
CA PHE A 147 5.23 8.26 -12.69
C PHE A 147 4.86 7.90 -11.24
N LEU A 148 4.42 6.68 -11.04
CA LEU A 148 4.26 6.13 -9.69
C LEU A 148 5.65 5.78 -9.15
N GLU A 149 6.03 6.37 -8.01
CA GLU A 149 7.29 6.01 -7.35
C GLU A 149 7.25 4.53 -6.94
N ARG A 150 8.30 3.81 -7.29
CA ARG A 150 8.50 2.40 -6.93
C ARG A 150 9.89 2.22 -6.34
N ASN A 151 9.95 1.44 -5.26
CA ASN A 151 11.20 1.10 -4.60
C ASN A 151 11.43 -0.41 -4.65
N LEU A 152 12.69 -0.81 -4.79
CA LEU A 152 13.08 -2.20 -4.72
C LEU A 152 12.83 -2.73 -3.30
N ARG A 153 11.94 -3.70 -3.18
CA ARG A 153 11.58 -4.31 -1.89
C ARG A 153 12.67 -5.29 -1.45
N ASP A 154 12.82 -5.49 -0.15
CA ASP A 154 13.88 -6.31 0.45
C ASP A 154 14.00 -7.71 -0.17
N HIS A 155 12.89 -8.41 -0.35
CA HIS A 155 12.91 -9.76 -0.94
C HIS A 155 13.40 -9.81 -2.40
N PHE A 156 13.34 -8.70 -3.15
CA PHE A 156 14.01 -8.59 -4.45
C PHE A 156 15.50 -8.33 -4.25
N ALA A 157 15.84 -7.38 -3.36
CA ALA A 157 17.21 -6.97 -3.09
C ALA A 157 18.08 -8.11 -2.54
N GLU A 158 17.48 -9.13 -1.92
CA GLU A 158 18.18 -10.37 -1.52
C GLU A 158 18.84 -11.13 -2.69
N ASN A 159 18.39 -10.90 -3.93
CA ASN A 159 19.02 -11.45 -5.14
C ASN A 159 20.23 -10.60 -5.60
N GLY A 160 20.36 -9.40 -5.09
CA GLY A 160 21.30 -8.35 -5.51
C GLY A 160 20.57 -7.08 -5.87
N LYS A 161 21.30 -5.96 -5.92
CA LYS A 161 20.77 -4.67 -6.41
C LYS A 161 21.29 -4.42 -7.84
N ILE A 162 20.35 -4.14 -8.74
CA ILE A 162 20.63 -3.75 -10.13
C ILE A 162 19.99 -2.39 -10.33
N PRO A 163 20.72 -1.35 -10.81
CA PRO A 163 20.16 -0.04 -11.10
C PRO A 163 18.95 -0.11 -12.03
N GLY A 164 17.82 0.46 -11.59
CA GLY A 164 16.56 0.35 -12.30
C GLY A 164 15.99 1.68 -12.71
N PHE A 165 15.29 1.67 -13.84
CA PHE A 165 14.66 2.84 -14.43
C PHE A 165 13.21 2.55 -14.79
N MET A 166 12.35 3.57 -14.72
CA MET A 166 11.00 3.53 -15.27
C MET A 166 10.88 4.53 -16.42
N ILE A 167 10.25 4.11 -17.49
CA ILE A 167 9.99 4.94 -18.68
C ILE A 167 8.54 4.82 -19.11
N TRP A 168 8.04 5.77 -19.86
CA TRP A 168 6.71 5.68 -20.45
C TRP A 168 6.63 4.58 -21.52
N ALA A 169 5.49 3.90 -21.58
CA ALA A 169 5.23 2.89 -22.62
C ALA A 169 5.35 3.44 -24.04
N LYS A 170 5.15 4.75 -24.23
CA LYS A 170 5.41 5.44 -25.52
C LYS A 170 6.88 5.38 -25.86
N ASP A 171 7.76 5.83 -24.97
CA ASP A 171 9.21 5.86 -25.21
C ASP A 171 9.78 4.45 -25.38
N ALA A 172 9.31 3.50 -24.57
CA ALA A 172 9.65 2.08 -24.74
C ALA A 172 9.28 1.55 -26.14
N THR A 173 8.09 1.94 -26.64
CA THR A 173 7.67 1.56 -28.01
C THR A 173 8.58 2.17 -29.06
N GLU A 174 9.01 3.42 -28.87
CA GLU A 174 9.93 4.09 -29.80
C GLU A 174 11.33 3.48 -29.78
N LEU A 175 11.86 3.11 -28.61
CA LEU A 175 13.13 2.39 -28.49
C LEU A 175 13.15 1.11 -29.34
N VAL A 176 12.12 0.28 -29.21
CA VAL A 176 12.04 -0.98 -29.94
C VAL A 176 11.78 -0.75 -31.42
N ARG A 177 10.86 0.15 -31.79
CA ARG A 177 10.50 0.45 -33.16
C ARG A 177 11.67 1.01 -34.00
N ASN A 178 12.47 1.87 -33.37
CA ASN A 178 13.58 2.55 -34.01
C ASN A 178 14.92 1.81 -33.83
N HIS A 179 14.87 0.57 -33.33
CA HIS A 179 16.04 -0.30 -33.17
C HIS A 179 17.17 0.38 -32.35
N ALA A 180 16.85 0.93 -31.18
CA ALA A 180 17.86 1.44 -30.26
C ALA A 180 18.87 0.33 -29.92
N GLU A 181 20.18 0.65 -29.98
CA GLU A 181 21.26 -0.31 -29.74
C GLU A 181 22.03 -0.03 -28.48
N VAL A 182 22.27 1.27 -28.18
CA VAL A 182 23.05 1.70 -27.02
C VAL A 182 22.32 2.85 -26.32
N LEU A 183 22.18 2.72 -24.98
CA LEU A 183 21.68 3.76 -24.11
C LEU A 183 22.78 4.27 -23.20
N HIS A 184 22.88 5.59 -23.04
CA HIS A 184 23.63 6.23 -21.97
C HIS A 184 22.72 6.41 -20.75
N LEU A 185 23.14 5.89 -19.61
CA LEU A 185 22.35 5.87 -18.37
C LEU A 185 23.13 6.51 -17.23
N GLU A 186 22.45 7.38 -16.46
CA GLU A 186 22.98 7.88 -15.18
C GLU A 186 21.94 7.60 -14.10
N LEU A 187 22.35 7.00 -12.99
CA LEU A 187 21.53 6.86 -11.78
C LEU A 187 22.43 6.99 -10.56
N ARG A 188 22.16 8.03 -9.76
CA ARG A 188 22.81 8.29 -8.49
C ARG A 188 21.77 8.59 -7.45
N GLU A 189 21.72 7.78 -6.42
CA GLU A 189 20.83 7.98 -5.28
C GLU A 189 21.60 7.70 -3.99
N LYS A 190 21.28 8.45 -2.93
CA LYS A 190 21.80 8.22 -1.60
C LYS A 190 20.71 7.57 -0.75
N GLU A 191 20.92 6.34 -0.34
CA GLU A 191 20.01 5.67 0.61
C GLU A 191 20.03 6.40 1.96
N ILE A 192 18.85 6.71 2.47
CA ILE A 192 18.62 7.36 3.76
C ILE A 192 17.51 6.65 4.52
N LYS A 193 17.29 7.04 5.75
CA LYS A 193 16.14 6.64 6.54
C LYS A 193 15.32 7.89 6.88
N ASN A 194 14.03 7.80 6.66
CA ASN A 194 13.07 8.80 7.11
C ASN A 194 12.30 8.27 8.32
N VAL A 195 11.68 9.15 9.07
CA VAL A 195 10.81 8.82 10.20
C VAL A 195 9.36 9.01 9.78
N SER A 196 8.61 7.93 9.77
CA SER A 196 7.16 7.93 9.61
C SER A 196 6.48 7.68 10.96
N ARG A 197 5.13 7.75 10.99
CA ARG A 197 4.38 7.80 12.25
C ARG A 197 3.03 7.12 12.14
N ASN A 198 2.66 6.39 13.19
CA ASN A 198 1.27 6.03 13.43
C ASN A 198 0.63 7.03 14.40
N VAL A 199 -0.63 7.36 14.20
CA VAL A 199 -1.47 8.01 15.23
C VAL A 199 -2.30 6.93 15.90
N VAL A 200 -2.22 6.82 17.22
CA VAL A 200 -2.87 5.76 17.99
C VAL A 200 -3.76 6.34 19.06
N ALA A 201 -4.98 5.81 19.19
CA ALA A 201 -5.92 6.13 20.25
C ALA A 201 -6.64 4.87 20.73
N ASP A 202 -6.90 4.79 22.02
CA ASP A 202 -7.50 3.62 22.64
C ASP A 202 -8.84 4.00 23.28
N ILE A 203 -9.83 3.11 23.20
CA ILE A 203 -11.08 3.19 23.95
C ILE A 203 -11.15 1.94 24.83
N LYS A 204 -10.99 2.14 26.14
CA LYS A 204 -11.06 1.03 27.09
C LYS A 204 -12.45 0.42 27.10
N GLY A 205 -12.50 -0.90 27.02
CA GLY A 205 -13.74 -1.66 27.15
C GLY A 205 -14.34 -1.61 28.55
N THR A 206 -15.62 -1.90 28.63
CA THR A 206 -16.37 -1.98 29.94
C THR A 206 -16.18 -3.33 30.62
N ASP A 207 -15.77 -4.37 29.91
CA ASP A 207 -15.46 -5.71 30.43
C ASP A 207 -13.94 -5.93 30.36
N ASP A 208 -13.37 -6.40 31.47
CA ASP A 208 -11.94 -6.75 31.55
C ASP A 208 -11.76 -8.25 31.27
N ASN A 209 -11.99 -8.65 30.02
CA ASN A 209 -11.90 -10.05 29.59
C ASN A 209 -10.59 -10.38 28.85
N GLY A 210 -9.65 -9.44 28.78
CA GLY A 210 -8.36 -9.60 28.10
C GLY A 210 -8.46 -9.73 26.57
N GLU A 211 -9.60 -9.35 25.96
CA GLU A 211 -9.81 -9.35 24.52
C GLU A 211 -10.00 -7.92 23.99
N SER A 212 -9.34 -7.63 22.90
CA SER A 212 -9.44 -6.35 22.22
C SER A 212 -9.61 -6.50 20.69
N ILE A 213 -9.96 -5.41 20.05
CA ILE A 213 -10.12 -5.30 18.58
C ILE A 213 -9.29 -4.11 18.12
N VAL A 214 -8.51 -4.28 17.05
CA VAL A 214 -7.80 -3.19 16.40
C VAL A 214 -8.57 -2.71 15.16
N ILE A 215 -8.59 -1.40 14.94
CA ILE A 215 -9.27 -0.73 13.84
C ILE A 215 -8.24 0.14 13.14
N THR A 216 -7.99 -0.12 11.85
CA THR A 216 -6.91 0.49 11.09
C THR A 216 -7.41 1.20 9.84
N ALA A 217 -6.69 2.23 9.43
CA ALA A 217 -6.73 2.83 8.11
C ALA A 217 -5.42 3.60 7.92
N HIS A 218 -4.83 3.58 6.72
CA HIS A 218 -3.69 4.47 6.51
C HIS A 218 -4.12 5.91 6.26
N TYR A 219 -3.21 6.83 6.55
CA TYR A 219 -3.47 8.25 6.38
C TYR A 219 -2.46 8.93 5.46
N ASP A 220 -1.40 8.26 5.06
CA ASP A 220 -0.49 8.73 4.01
C ASP A 220 -1.14 8.67 2.62
N SER A 221 -0.47 9.17 1.63
CA SER A 221 -0.85 9.09 0.22
C SER A 221 0.37 8.83 -0.64
N VAL A 222 0.18 8.42 -1.88
CA VAL A 222 1.27 8.45 -2.88
C VAL A 222 1.80 9.86 -3.09
N ARG A 223 3.04 9.99 -3.59
CA ARG A 223 3.73 11.28 -3.79
C ARG A 223 3.06 12.17 -4.85
N ILE A 224 2.29 11.61 -5.74
CA ILE A 224 1.71 12.26 -6.93
C ILE A 224 0.22 12.56 -6.81
N GLY A 225 -0.45 12.06 -5.77
CA GLY A 225 -1.90 12.18 -5.58
C GLY A 225 -2.27 12.75 -4.22
N THR A 226 -3.42 13.43 -4.15
CA THR A 226 -3.92 13.95 -2.87
C THR A 226 -4.46 12.85 -1.96
N GLY A 227 -4.63 11.62 -2.48
CA GLY A 227 -5.12 10.49 -1.70
C GLY A 227 -6.46 10.80 -1.03
N SER A 228 -7.35 11.50 -1.76
CA SER A 228 -8.66 11.86 -1.21
C SER A 228 -9.50 10.62 -0.96
N TRP A 229 -9.50 9.70 -1.91
CA TRP A 229 -10.16 8.42 -1.82
C TRP A 229 -9.24 7.40 -1.15
N ASP A 230 -8.00 7.29 -1.59
CA ASP A 230 -6.96 6.41 -1.10
C ASP A 230 -5.89 7.17 -0.27
N ASN A 231 -6.00 7.31 1.08
CA ASN A 231 -7.05 6.75 1.90
C ASN A 231 -7.50 7.75 3.00
N ALA A 232 -7.68 9.04 2.63
CA ALA A 232 -8.30 9.99 3.56
C ALA A 232 -9.72 9.56 3.95
N THR A 233 -10.42 8.83 3.06
CA THR A 233 -11.77 8.32 3.34
C THR A 233 -11.78 7.25 4.43
N GLY A 234 -10.85 6.31 4.42
CA GLY A 234 -10.70 5.31 5.47
C GLY A 234 -10.34 5.96 6.80
N SER A 235 -9.37 6.88 6.78
CA SER A 235 -8.98 7.65 7.97
C SER A 235 -10.15 8.42 8.58
N ALA A 236 -10.98 9.08 7.75
CA ALA A 236 -12.19 9.76 8.23
C ALA A 236 -13.26 8.78 8.72
N THR A 237 -13.33 7.59 8.13
CA THR A 237 -14.29 6.56 8.54
C THR A 237 -13.93 5.99 9.91
N ILE A 238 -12.66 5.68 10.17
CA ILE A 238 -12.27 5.20 11.51
C ILE A 238 -12.36 6.31 12.57
N MET A 239 -12.20 7.59 12.20
CA MET A 239 -12.45 8.72 13.10
C MET A 239 -13.94 8.84 13.47
N TYR A 240 -14.84 8.62 12.51
CA TYR A 240 -16.28 8.56 12.78
C TYR A 240 -16.64 7.40 13.73
N ILE A 241 -16.02 6.23 13.54
CA ILE A 241 -16.18 5.07 14.43
C ILE A 241 -15.64 5.38 15.83
N TYR A 242 -14.46 6.01 15.91
CA TYR A 242 -13.85 6.45 17.16
C TYR A 242 -14.79 7.39 17.94
N GLN A 243 -15.33 8.43 17.29
CA GLN A 243 -16.29 9.36 17.91
C GLN A 243 -17.53 8.65 18.47
N HIS A 244 -18.02 7.63 17.77
CA HIS A 244 -19.17 6.86 18.23
C HIS A 244 -18.87 6.08 19.52
N PHE A 245 -17.76 5.32 19.52
CA PHE A 245 -17.42 4.46 20.64
C PHE A 245 -16.83 5.22 21.84
N LEU A 246 -16.25 6.39 21.64
CA LEU A 246 -15.85 7.27 22.75
C LEU A 246 -17.06 7.67 23.61
N LYS A 247 -18.22 7.85 22.98
CA LYS A 247 -19.49 8.15 23.67
C LYS A 247 -20.22 6.90 24.16
N ASN A 248 -19.97 5.76 23.53
CA ASN A 248 -20.65 4.49 23.77
C ASN A 248 -19.62 3.36 23.90
N PRO A 249 -18.82 3.32 24.98
CA PRO A 249 -17.76 2.32 25.11
C PRO A 249 -18.32 0.90 25.02
N PRO A 250 -17.74 0.02 24.21
CA PRO A 250 -18.19 -1.37 24.08
C PRO A 250 -17.61 -2.22 25.21
N LYS A 251 -17.94 -3.53 25.21
CA LYS A 251 -17.37 -4.45 26.19
C LYS A 251 -15.88 -4.65 26.02
N ARG A 252 -15.40 -4.85 24.78
CA ARG A 252 -13.99 -5.04 24.44
C ARG A 252 -13.29 -3.73 24.21
N THR A 253 -12.04 -3.64 24.61
CA THR A 253 -11.16 -2.52 24.26
C THR A 253 -11.00 -2.40 22.74
N LEU A 254 -11.03 -1.16 22.24
CA LEU A 254 -10.78 -0.85 20.84
C LEU A 254 -9.49 -0.04 20.71
N HIS A 255 -8.57 -0.52 19.86
CA HIS A 255 -7.35 0.18 19.48
C HIS A 255 -7.55 0.78 18.08
N PHE A 256 -7.41 2.09 17.94
CA PHE A 256 -7.48 2.78 16.67
C PHE A 256 -6.08 3.14 16.22
N VAL A 257 -5.72 2.74 15.00
CA VAL A 257 -4.39 2.99 14.43
C VAL A 257 -4.54 3.60 13.05
N TRP A 258 -4.26 4.90 12.95
CA TRP A 258 -4.05 5.55 11.67
C TRP A 258 -2.61 5.28 11.26
N CYS A 259 -2.43 4.42 10.27
CA CYS A 259 -1.13 3.92 9.83
C CYS A 259 -0.46 4.91 8.88
N GLY A 260 0.82 5.20 9.10
CA GLY A 260 1.64 5.96 8.16
C GLY A 260 2.41 5.04 7.20
N SER A 261 2.80 5.57 6.05
CA SER A 261 3.63 4.88 5.06
C SER A 261 3.12 3.50 4.62
N GLU A 262 1.81 3.37 4.47
CA GLU A 262 1.18 2.18 3.89
C GLU A 262 1.61 2.02 2.43
N GLU A 263 1.52 3.10 1.67
CA GLU A 263 1.81 3.19 0.23
C GLU A 263 3.23 2.78 -0.15
N GLN A 264 4.13 2.85 0.81
CA GLN A 264 5.53 2.43 0.65
C GLN A 264 5.76 0.97 1.02
N GLY A 265 4.76 0.27 1.55
CA GLY A 265 4.82 -1.16 1.84
C GLY A 265 4.34 -1.56 3.23
N LEU A 266 3.22 -1.03 3.70
CA LEU A 266 2.57 -1.36 4.98
C LEU A 266 3.47 -1.05 6.20
N PHE A 267 4.31 -0.01 6.12
CA PHE A 267 5.31 0.20 7.18
C PHE A 267 4.67 0.54 8.52
N GLY A 268 3.58 1.32 8.54
CA GLY A 268 2.90 1.70 9.77
C GLY A 268 2.29 0.51 10.52
N SER A 269 1.52 -0.30 9.83
CA SER A 269 0.91 -1.49 10.43
C SER A 269 1.95 -2.54 10.83
N LYS A 270 3.01 -2.73 10.03
CA LYS A 270 4.15 -3.59 10.40
C LYS A 270 4.87 -3.07 11.65
N ALA A 271 5.10 -1.77 11.74
CA ALA A 271 5.74 -1.14 12.90
C ALA A 271 4.88 -1.30 14.16
N TYR A 272 3.57 -1.06 14.07
CA TYR A 272 2.65 -1.25 15.20
C TYR A 272 2.68 -2.70 15.71
N VAL A 273 2.59 -3.67 14.81
CA VAL A 273 2.68 -5.11 15.16
C VAL A 273 4.01 -5.45 15.82
N ALA A 274 5.12 -4.88 15.34
CA ALA A 274 6.45 -5.12 15.88
C ALA A 274 6.69 -4.43 17.24
N GLN A 275 6.10 -3.25 17.47
CA GLN A 275 6.22 -2.49 18.71
C GLN A 275 5.30 -3.02 19.82
N HIS A 276 4.23 -3.73 19.46
CA HIS A 276 3.23 -4.26 20.39
C HIS A 276 3.05 -5.79 20.32
N PRO A 277 4.14 -6.60 20.38
CA PRO A 277 4.07 -8.03 20.12
C PRO A 277 3.17 -8.79 21.10
N ASP A 278 3.22 -8.43 22.39
CA ASP A 278 2.42 -9.08 23.43
C ASP A 278 0.94 -8.74 23.31
N LEU A 279 0.62 -7.49 23.00
CA LEU A 279 -0.75 -7.03 22.76
C LEU A 279 -1.35 -7.76 21.56
N VAL A 280 -0.60 -7.84 20.44
CA VAL A 280 -1.05 -8.51 19.21
C VAL A 280 -1.23 -10.01 19.42
N ALA A 281 -0.33 -10.66 20.12
CA ALA A 281 -0.39 -12.10 20.35
C ALA A 281 -1.48 -12.52 21.35
N ASN A 282 -1.65 -11.73 22.42
CA ASN A 282 -2.44 -12.17 23.57
C ASN A 282 -3.82 -11.50 23.69
N GLU A 283 -4.00 -10.26 23.21
CA GLU A 283 -5.22 -9.48 23.45
C GLU A 283 -5.99 -9.18 22.17
N ILE A 284 -5.32 -8.78 21.08
CA ILE A 284 -6.01 -8.45 19.82
C ILE A 284 -6.55 -9.73 19.17
N LYS A 285 -7.88 -9.84 19.12
CA LYS A 285 -8.58 -11.02 18.58
C LYS A 285 -9.15 -10.80 17.18
N MET A 286 -9.19 -9.54 16.73
CA MET A 286 -9.75 -9.19 15.43
C MET A 286 -9.19 -7.85 14.96
N CYS A 287 -8.95 -7.72 13.64
CA CYS A 287 -8.59 -6.48 12.99
C CYS A 287 -9.69 -6.05 12.02
N PHE A 288 -10.07 -4.76 12.06
CA PHE A 288 -10.88 -4.11 11.03
C PHE A 288 -10.05 -3.09 10.29
N ASN A 289 -10.01 -3.17 8.97
CA ASN A 289 -9.33 -2.20 8.12
C ASN A 289 -10.31 -1.47 7.20
N PHE A 290 -10.09 -0.18 7.01
CA PHE A 290 -10.90 0.67 6.15
C PHE A 290 -10.00 1.32 5.11
N ASP A 291 -10.22 0.93 3.87
CA ASP A 291 -9.39 1.36 2.77
C ASP A 291 -10.25 1.63 1.53
N MET A 292 -10.26 2.89 1.10
CA MET A 292 -11.13 3.41 0.05
C MET A 292 -12.63 3.29 0.36
N CYS A 293 -13.20 4.31 0.95
CA CYS A 293 -14.63 4.42 1.25
C CYS A 293 -15.28 5.55 0.44
N GLY A 294 -16.60 5.66 0.48
CA GLY A 294 -17.34 6.88 0.18
C GLY A 294 -17.55 7.25 -1.28
N THR A 295 -17.13 6.47 -2.26
CA THR A 295 -17.40 6.78 -3.69
C THR A 295 -18.88 6.68 -4.01
N VAL A 296 -19.38 7.60 -4.86
CA VAL A 296 -20.79 7.60 -5.32
C VAL A 296 -21.10 6.35 -6.12
N LEU A 297 -20.24 6.03 -7.09
CA LEU A 297 -20.42 4.91 -8.00
C LEU A 297 -19.43 3.78 -7.68
N GLY A 298 -19.96 2.69 -7.17
CA GLY A 298 -19.17 1.48 -6.92
C GLY A 298 -19.81 0.53 -5.91
N PRO A 299 -19.42 -0.73 -5.92
CA PRO A 299 -19.89 -1.73 -4.97
C PRO A 299 -19.08 -1.67 -3.67
N ASN A 300 -19.74 -1.94 -2.55
CA ASN A 300 -19.06 -2.25 -1.31
C ASN A 300 -18.52 -3.69 -1.38
N SER A 301 -17.30 -3.86 -0.90
CA SER A 301 -16.66 -5.16 -0.73
C SER A 301 -16.14 -5.31 0.69
N VAL A 302 -16.27 -6.50 1.23
CA VAL A 302 -15.65 -6.89 2.50
C VAL A 302 -14.67 -8.02 2.19
N PHE A 303 -13.43 -7.80 2.57
CA PHE A 303 -12.36 -8.79 2.44
C PHE A 303 -12.18 -9.47 3.79
N VAL A 304 -12.27 -10.79 3.80
CA VAL A 304 -12.13 -11.59 5.01
C VAL A 304 -10.83 -12.40 4.91
N THR A 305 -9.88 -12.08 5.78
CA THR A 305 -8.64 -12.84 5.97
C THR A 305 -8.73 -13.58 7.30
N GLY A 306 -9.21 -14.81 7.27
CA GLY A 306 -9.50 -15.60 8.48
C GLY A 306 -10.29 -16.85 8.17
N GLY A 307 -10.93 -17.40 9.19
CA GLY A 307 -11.76 -18.60 9.07
C GLY A 307 -13.19 -18.33 8.58
N GLU A 308 -13.94 -19.42 8.37
CA GLU A 308 -15.31 -19.37 7.85
C GLU A 308 -16.31 -18.70 8.82
N ASN A 309 -16.06 -18.71 10.14
CA ASN A 309 -16.95 -18.06 11.10
C ASN A 309 -16.98 -16.54 10.91
N LEU A 310 -15.84 -15.89 10.66
CA LEU A 310 -15.79 -14.46 10.38
C LEU A 310 -16.51 -14.12 9.08
N LYS A 311 -16.35 -14.94 8.04
CA LYS A 311 -17.05 -14.78 6.77
C LYS A 311 -18.57 -14.93 6.96
N ALA A 312 -19.01 -15.97 7.64
CA ALA A 312 -20.42 -16.21 7.95
C ALA A 312 -21.04 -15.06 8.76
N PHE A 313 -20.28 -14.50 9.72
CA PHE A 313 -20.71 -13.35 10.50
C PHE A 313 -20.90 -12.11 9.62
N ALA A 314 -20.00 -11.85 8.70
CA ALA A 314 -20.11 -10.73 7.76
C ALA A 314 -21.33 -10.92 6.83
N GLU A 315 -21.53 -12.13 6.30
CA GLU A 315 -22.71 -12.46 5.49
C GLU A 315 -24.01 -12.31 6.24
N GLN A 316 -24.09 -12.83 7.47
CA GLN A 316 -25.28 -12.74 8.31
C GLN A 316 -25.63 -11.28 8.62
N TYR A 317 -24.65 -10.47 9.00
CA TYR A 317 -24.86 -9.05 9.28
C TYR A 317 -25.45 -8.32 8.05
N ASN A 318 -24.88 -8.53 6.87
CA ASN A 318 -25.37 -7.90 5.65
C ASN A 318 -26.82 -8.29 5.32
N ARG A 319 -27.19 -9.57 5.51
CA ARG A 319 -28.56 -10.04 5.34
C ARG A 319 -29.52 -9.37 6.32
N GLU A 320 -29.15 -9.26 7.59
CA GLU A 320 -29.99 -8.65 8.63
C GLU A 320 -30.29 -7.19 8.36
N ILE A 321 -29.30 -6.43 7.86
CA ILE A 321 -29.48 -5.00 7.57
C ILE A 321 -29.95 -4.73 6.12
N GLY A 322 -30.17 -5.77 5.32
CA GLY A 322 -30.61 -5.65 3.95
C GLY A 322 -29.62 -4.95 3.02
N LYS A 323 -28.30 -5.05 3.30
CA LYS A 323 -27.25 -4.38 2.51
C LYS A 323 -26.53 -5.37 1.59
N SER A 324 -26.45 -5.04 0.30
CA SER A 324 -25.66 -5.80 -0.66
C SER A 324 -24.20 -5.40 -0.54
N VAL A 325 -23.36 -6.34 -0.08
CA VAL A 325 -21.90 -6.20 0.04
C VAL A 325 -21.27 -7.47 -0.50
N ALA A 326 -20.30 -7.34 -1.39
CA ALA A 326 -19.55 -8.49 -1.89
C ALA A 326 -18.57 -8.98 -0.82
N ILE A 327 -18.71 -10.24 -0.41
CA ILE A 327 -17.76 -10.87 0.52
C ILE A 327 -16.68 -11.59 -0.28
N ARG A 328 -15.43 -11.23 -0.04
CA ARG A 328 -14.25 -11.84 -0.65
C ARG A 328 -13.44 -12.53 0.45
N HIS A 329 -13.11 -13.80 0.26
CA HIS A 329 -12.34 -14.58 1.22
C HIS A 329 -10.92 -14.78 0.70
N GLY A 330 -9.93 -14.24 1.40
CA GLY A 330 -8.52 -14.26 1.01
C GLY A 330 -7.73 -13.10 1.62
N VAL A 331 -6.43 -13.08 1.38
CA VAL A 331 -5.55 -11.99 1.81
C VAL A 331 -5.82 -10.74 0.98
N HIS A 332 -6.06 -9.62 1.65
CA HIS A 332 -6.16 -8.30 1.04
C HIS A 332 -4.90 -7.50 1.31
N SER A 333 -4.40 -6.81 0.27
CA SER A 333 -3.20 -5.97 0.39
C SER A 333 -3.56 -4.63 1.01
N SER A 334 -3.51 -4.54 2.32
CA SER A 334 -3.69 -3.34 3.11
C SER A 334 -3.26 -3.58 4.57
N ASP A 335 -3.41 -2.62 5.47
CA ASP A 335 -2.93 -2.63 6.87
C ASP A 335 -3.42 -3.79 7.73
N SER A 336 -4.46 -4.50 7.32
CA SER A 336 -4.88 -5.72 7.99
C SER A 336 -3.94 -6.91 7.79
N ALA A 337 -3.13 -6.91 6.71
CA ALA A 337 -2.28 -8.05 6.36
C ALA A 337 -1.18 -8.35 7.40
N PRO A 338 -0.46 -7.36 7.99
CA PRO A 338 0.51 -7.63 9.04
C PRO A 338 -0.11 -8.22 10.32
N PHE A 339 -1.34 -7.85 10.68
CA PHE A 339 -2.07 -8.47 11.79
C PHE A 339 -2.48 -9.91 11.46
N ALA A 340 -3.00 -10.14 10.25
CA ALA A 340 -3.34 -11.47 9.77
C ALA A 340 -2.12 -12.40 9.78
N ASP A 341 -0.95 -11.90 9.45
CA ASP A 341 0.32 -12.62 9.51
C ASP A 341 0.67 -13.12 10.92
N LYS A 342 0.24 -12.40 11.95
CA LYS A 342 0.36 -12.81 13.36
C LYS A 342 -0.80 -13.66 13.85
N GLY A 343 -1.67 -14.10 12.95
CA GLY A 343 -2.79 -14.98 13.27
C GLY A 343 -4.05 -14.23 13.74
N VAL A 344 -4.12 -12.91 13.60
CA VAL A 344 -5.29 -12.11 13.95
C VAL A 344 -6.29 -12.11 12.78
N PRO A 345 -7.49 -12.71 12.94
CA PRO A 345 -8.53 -12.66 11.90
C PRO A 345 -8.87 -11.22 11.54
N SER A 346 -8.92 -10.93 10.24
CA SER A 346 -9.02 -9.56 9.75
C SER A 346 -10.17 -9.40 8.76
N LEU A 347 -10.81 -8.23 8.80
CA LEU A 347 -11.85 -7.84 7.89
C LEU A 347 -11.56 -6.44 7.35
N GLY A 348 -11.50 -6.31 6.02
CA GLY A 348 -11.33 -5.02 5.35
C GLY A 348 -12.63 -4.58 4.66
N LEU A 349 -13.08 -3.33 4.90
CA LEU A 349 -14.14 -2.70 4.11
C LEU A 349 -13.49 -1.80 3.06
N SER A 350 -13.91 -1.99 1.81
CA SER A 350 -13.54 -1.13 0.69
C SER A 350 -14.76 -0.86 -0.20
N ARG A 351 -14.78 0.31 -0.82
CA ARG A 351 -15.77 0.64 -1.83
C ARG A 351 -15.07 0.97 -3.14
N GLY A 352 -15.13 0.03 -4.08
CA GLY A 352 -14.53 0.19 -5.39
C GLY A 352 -15.17 1.33 -6.20
N SER A 353 -14.48 1.77 -7.24
CA SER A 353 -15.02 2.68 -8.25
C SER A 353 -14.45 2.30 -9.62
N LYS A 354 -15.22 2.60 -10.68
CA LYS A 354 -14.72 2.56 -12.07
C LYS A 354 -14.56 3.95 -12.67
N THR A 355 -14.81 4.99 -11.86
CA THR A 355 -14.82 6.39 -12.27
C THR A 355 -13.82 7.24 -11.48
N ALA A 356 -13.00 6.59 -10.66
CA ALA A 356 -11.92 7.20 -9.92
C ALA A 356 -10.67 6.32 -10.05
N ASP A 357 -9.52 6.95 -10.15
CA ASP A 357 -8.21 6.29 -10.26
C ASP A 357 -7.39 6.62 -9.01
N ILE A 358 -6.95 5.58 -8.31
CA ILE A 358 -6.00 5.69 -7.20
C ILE A 358 -4.57 5.79 -7.75
N HIS A 359 -3.64 6.21 -6.90
CA HIS A 359 -2.21 6.33 -7.23
C HIS A 359 -1.94 7.23 -8.45
N THR A 360 -2.76 8.28 -8.61
CA THR A 360 -2.65 9.27 -9.67
C THR A 360 -2.98 10.68 -9.16
N ARG A 361 -2.66 11.71 -9.95
CA ARG A 361 -3.10 13.09 -9.70
C ARG A 361 -4.63 13.26 -9.71
N TYR A 362 -5.36 12.26 -10.15
CA TYR A 362 -6.83 12.25 -10.26
C TYR A 362 -7.53 11.63 -9.05
N ASP A 363 -6.80 11.21 -8.03
CA ASP A 363 -7.40 10.84 -6.74
C ASP A 363 -7.85 12.10 -5.99
N LEU A 364 -9.06 12.54 -6.29
CA LEU A 364 -9.64 13.80 -5.88
C LEU A 364 -11.00 13.60 -5.18
N MET A 365 -11.52 14.68 -4.59
CA MET A 365 -12.81 14.71 -3.88
C MET A 365 -14.04 14.44 -4.76
N PHE A 366 -13.97 14.69 -6.08
CA PHE A 366 -15.14 14.66 -6.96
C PHE A 366 -15.93 13.33 -6.94
N PRO A 367 -15.31 12.14 -6.91
CA PRO A 367 -16.04 10.87 -6.86
C PRO A 367 -16.69 10.57 -5.51
N LEU A 368 -16.42 11.35 -4.47
CA LEU A 368 -16.82 11.07 -3.10
C LEU A 368 -18.15 11.72 -2.72
N SER A 369 -18.84 11.14 -1.74
CA SER A 369 -20.10 11.64 -1.23
C SER A 369 -20.16 11.58 0.30
N ALA A 370 -20.56 12.68 0.94
CA ALA A 370 -20.81 12.74 2.38
C ALA A 370 -21.88 11.71 2.82
N GLU A 371 -22.90 11.50 2.01
CA GLU A 371 -23.95 10.51 2.28
C GLU A 371 -23.38 9.09 2.25
N GLN A 372 -22.55 8.78 1.25
CA GLN A 372 -21.97 7.44 1.13
C GLN A 372 -20.95 7.16 2.23
N LEU A 373 -20.06 8.12 2.55
CA LEU A 373 -19.15 8.01 3.70
C LEU A 373 -19.90 7.71 5.00
N LYS A 374 -21.03 8.43 5.21
CA LYS A 374 -21.87 8.16 6.39
C LYS A 374 -22.46 6.75 6.36
N LYS A 375 -22.96 6.28 5.21
CA LYS A 375 -23.50 4.92 5.07
C LYS A 375 -22.45 3.85 5.34
N ASP A 376 -21.20 4.07 4.92
CA ASP A 376 -20.10 3.14 5.15
C ASP A 376 -19.68 3.17 6.63
N GLY A 377 -19.62 4.36 7.24
CA GLY A 377 -19.38 4.52 8.69
C GLY A 377 -20.48 3.90 9.56
N ASP A 378 -21.76 4.10 9.23
CA ASP A 378 -22.89 3.49 9.95
C ASP A 378 -22.86 1.96 9.86
N TRP A 379 -22.53 1.41 8.69
CA TRP A 379 -22.32 -0.03 8.51
C TRP A 379 -21.22 -0.55 9.44
N ALA A 380 -20.10 0.16 9.46
CA ALA A 380 -18.94 -0.20 10.29
C ALA A 380 -19.24 -0.14 11.78
N VAL A 381 -19.87 0.95 12.25
CA VAL A 381 -20.30 1.08 13.64
C VAL A 381 -21.20 -0.07 14.05
N GLY A 382 -22.21 -0.41 13.23
CA GLY A 382 -23.12 -1.51 13.52
C GLY A 382 -22.45 -2.87 13.58
N PHE A 383 -21.51 -3.14 12.65
CA PHE A 383 -20.76 -4.39 12.60
C PHE A 383 -19.81 -4.52 13.80
N ILE A 384 -19.01 -3.48 14.05
CA ILE A 384 -18.04 -3.46 15.17
C ILE A 384 -18.78 -3.53 16.52
N SER A 385 -19.93 -2.84 16.67
CA SER A 385 -20.74 -2.93 17.89
C SER A 385 -21.16 -4.38 18.20
N ARG A 386 -21.52 -5.16 17.16
CA ARG A 386 -21.87 -6.57 17.36
C ARG A 386 -20.66 -7.39 17.78
N ALA A 387 -19.52 -7.22 17.11
CA ALA A 387 -18.29 -7.93 17.45
C ALA A 387 -17.80 -7.55 18.86
N ALA A 388 -17.68 -6.25 19.14
CA ALA A 388 -17.10 -5.75 20.38
C ALA A 388 -17.98 -6.02 21.62
N ASN A 389 -19.30 -6.23 21.46
CA ASN A 389 -20.23 -6.55 22.55
C ASN A 389 -20.63 -8.02 22.59
N ALA A 390 -20.20 -8.86 21.66
CA ALA A 390 -20.53 -10.28 21.65
C ALA A 390 -19.98 -11.00 22.88
N VAL A 391 -20.73 -11.96 23.41
CA VAL A 391 -20.27 -12.82 24.52
C VAL A 391 -19.02 -13.61 24.09
N ARG A 392 -19.03 -14.10 22.85
CA ARG A 392 -17.86 -14.70 22.18
C ARG A 392 -17.69 -14.02 20.82
N LEU A 393 -16.46 -13.66 20.48
CA LEU A 393 -16.18 -13.15 19.15
C LEU A 393 -16.53 -14.23 18.09
N PRO A 394 -17.23 -13.83 17.02
CA PRO A 394 -17.62 -14.76 15.95
C PRO A 394 -16.46 -14.97 14.97
N VAL A 395 -15.30 -15.34 15.47
CA VAL A 395 -14.08 -15.59 14.72
C VAL A 395 -13.49 -16.94 15.09
N ASP A 396 -12.85 -17.58 14.12
CA ASP A 396 -12.02 -18.74 14.39
C ASP A 396 -10.69 -18.26 15.00
N PRO A 397 -10.13 -18.99 15.97
CA PRO A 397 -8.82 -18.62 16.52
C PRO A 397 -7.72 -18.89 15.49
N GLY A 398 -6.94 -17.86 15.16
CA GLY A 398 -5.83 -17.98 14.22
C GLY A 398 -6.24 -18.08 12.75
N MET A 399 -5.31 -18.51 11.92
CA MET A 399 -5.47 -18.63 10.47
C MET A 399 -5.57 -20.09 10.04
N THR A 400 -6.43 -20.36 9.05
CA THR A 400 -6.46 -21.66 8.38
C THR A 400 -5.16 -21.93 7.64
N ASP A 401 -4.85 -23.20 7.35
CA ASP A 401 -3.62 -23.55 6.62
C ASP A 401 -3.60 -22.99 5.19
N ASP A 402 -4.75 -22.87 4.54
CA ASP A 402 -4.86 -22.23 3.24
C ASP A 402 -4.57 -20.73 3.35
N MET A 403 -5.11 -20.06 4.36
CA MET A 403 -4.86 -18.63 4.58
C MET A 403 -3.39 -18.36 4.93
N LYS A 404 -2.73 -19.25 5.70
CA LYS A 404 -1.28 -19.15 5.95
C LYS A 404 -0.46 -19.22 4.66
N LYS A 405 -0.80 -20.15 3.75
CA LYS A 405 -0.13 -20.23 2.44
C LYS A 405 -0.33 -18.97 1.60
N GLN A 406 -1.53 -18.38 1.62
CA GLN A 406 -1.78 -17.12 0.94
C GLN A 406 -0.96 -15.97 1.55
N LEU A 407 -0.84 -15.91 2.88
CA LEU A 407 0.01 -14.94 3.59
C LEU A 407 1.49 -15.15 3.28
N ASP A 408 1.98 -16.40 3.23
CA ASP A 408 3.36 -16.71 2.85
C ASP A 408 3.66 -16.23 1.43
N LYS A 409 2.74 -16.43 0.49
CA LYS A 409 2.86 -15.92 -0.87
C LYS A 409 2.80 -14.38 -0.91
N TYR A 410 1.90 -13.77 -0.14
CA TYR A 410 1.76 -12.31 -0.08
C TYR A 410 3.03 -11.62 0.46
N PHE A 411 3.62 -12.19 1.52
CA PHE A 411 4.87 -11.68 2.10
C PHE A 411 6.13 -12.27 1.44
N ALA A 412 6.00 -12.92 0.28
CA ALA A 412 7.08 -13.49 -0.50
C ALA A 412 7.98 -14.50 0.25
N ARG A 413 7.49 -15.16 1.31
CA ARG A 413 8.23 -16.17 2.06
C ARG A 413 8.43 -17.49 1.30
N ASP A 414 7.65 -17.70 0.25
CA ASP A 414 7.81 -18.80 -0.71
C ASP A 414 8.94 -18.55 -1.74
N LYS A 415 9.50 -17.35 -1.76
CA LYS A 415 10.55 -16.96 -2.70
C LYS A 415 11.93 -17.37 -2.18
N VAL A 416 12.73 -17.95 -3.06
CA VAL A 416 14.11 -18.38 -2.76
C VAL A 416 15.08 -17.51 -3.53
N PRO A 417 15.90 -16.69 -2.84
CA PRO A 417 16.89 -15.84 -3.49
C PRO A 417 17.91 -16.64 -4.28
N PHE A 418 18.46 -16.00 -5.31
CA PHE A 418 19.63 -16.48 -6.02
C PHE A 418 20.84 -16.44 -5.06
N LYS A 419 21.51 -17.56 -4.93
CA LYS A 419 22.78 -17.62 -4.17
C LYS A 419 23.92 -17.61 -5.19
N LYS A 420 24.71 -16.52 -5.17
CA LYS A 420 25.99 -16.46 -5.88
C LYS A 420 27.00 -17.41 -5.28
#